data_9132e23bbd3c346eb89c9acdf84127fb
#
_entry.id   9132e23bbd3c346eb89c9acdf84127fb
#
_cell.length_a   1.000
_cell.length_b   1.000
_cell.length_c   1.000
_cell.angle_alpha   90.00
_cell.angle_beta   90.00
_cell.angle_gamma   90.00
#
_symmetry.space_group_name_H-M   'P 1'
#
loop_
_entity.id
_entity.type
_entity.pdbx_description
1 polymer ?
#
loop_
_entity_poly.entity_id
_entity_poly.type
_entity_poly.pdbx_seq_one_letter_code
_entity_poly.pdbx_strand_id
1 'polypeptide(L)'
;MKILHSADLHLDTPFTHSNQAPYLKEQLLKVPDQLAQLCRKEACDLVLLAGDLFDGPWTRESFFALRNALEDCAVPVLISPGNHDYVNLTSAYTTELWPGNVHIFTQPRLESVLLEDLNCRVYGAGYRGMDCPGLLEGFRCREDARYQVAVLHADPTQADSPYCPITGAQIAASGLDYLALGHIHKAGEVRSGRTLCAWPGAPMGRGFDETGIKGALITTLSDTVQTRFCPLDTPRFFDEKTSHPSRVLPAVGSKDFYRITLVGEGTSPSLAALQKQYRHFPNLELRDQRTAPSDLWGTVDLDSLEGVYFRTLKDAYDTADSETAEIIALAAKLSRQILDGQEVVLP
;
A
#
# COMPACT_ATOMS: atom_id res chain seq x y z
N MET A 1 27.32 4.18 4.41
CA MET A 1 26.41 5.23 3.95
C MET A 1 24.97 4.79 4.22
N LYS A 2 24.14 5.70 4.73
CA LYS A 2 22.71 5.45 4.96
C LYS A 2 21.84 6.31 4.04
N ILE A 3 20.81 5.72 3.47
CA ILE A 3 19.87 6.38 2.56
C ILE A 3 18.48 6.33 3.15
N LEU A 4 17.77 7.44 3.20
CA LEU A 4 16.32 7.48 3.32
C LEU A 4 15.73 7.33 1.91
N HIS A 5 14.90 6.33 1.69
CA HIS A 5 14.19 6.10 0.44
C HIS A 5 12.67 6.16 0.66
N SER A 6 12.02 7.08 -0.04
CA SER A 6 10.56 7.21 -0.08
C SER A 6 10.08 7.45 -1.51
N ALA A 7 8.79 7.24 -1.75
CA ALA A 7 8.13 7.43 -3.05
C ALA A 7 6.63 7.57 -2.83
N ASP A 8 5.89 7.87 -3.88
CA ASP A 8 4.43 7.78 -3.94
C ASP A 8 3.74 8.54 -2.79
N LEU A 9 4.22 9.79 -2.54
CA LEU A 9 3.64 10.65 -1.52
C LEU A 9 2.23 11.09 -1.89
N HIS A 10 2.01 11.34 -3.18
CA HIS A 10 0.74 11.79 -3.74
C HIS A 10 0.12 12.97 -2.96
N LEU A 11 0.94 13.95 -2.64
CA LEU A 11 0.44 15.19 -2.06
C LEU A 11 -0.65 15.78 -2.97
N ASP A 12 -1.64 16.43 -2.37
CA ASP A 12 -2.83 16.96 -3.06
C ASP A 12 -3.87 15.89 -3.50
N THR A 13 -3.73 14.62 -3.11
CA THR A 13 -4.81 13.62 -3.31
C THR A 13 -6.15 14.17 -2.81
N PRO A 14 -7.20 14.17 -3.65
CA PRO A 14 -8.47 14.83 -3.31
C PRO A 14 -9.31 14.09 -2.24
N PHE A 15 -9.10 12.78 -2.02
CA PHE A 15 -9.86 11.91 -1.10
C PHE A 15 -11.38 11.98 -1.32
N THR A 16 -11.84 12.04 -2.55
CA THR A 16 -13.24 12.30 -2.94
C THR A 16 -14.24 11.28 -2.38
N HIS A 17 -13.79 10.08 -2.05
CA HIS A 17 -14.64 8.99 -1.53
C HIS A 17 -14.64 8.90 -0.01
N SER A 18 -14.00 9.81 0.71
CA SER A 18 -13.93 9.80 2.16
C SER A 18 -14.69 10.98 2.78
N ASN A 19 -15.54 10.69 3.75
CA ASN A 19 -16.19 11.72 4.57
C ASN A 19 -15.19 12.46 5.47
N GLN A 20 -13.96 11.95 5.57
CA GLN A 20 -12.85 12.50 6.37
C GLN A 20 -11.76 13.12 5.47
N ALA A 21 -12.10 13.53 4.24
CA ALA A 21 -11.14 14.11 3.31
C ALA A 21 -10.30 15.28 3.89
N PRO A 22 -10.86 16.22 4.65
CA PRO A 22 -10.06 17.30 5.25
C PRO A 22 -9.00 16.76 6.23
N TYR A 23 -9.37 15.79 7.06
CA TYR A 23 -8.46 15.16 8.00
C TYR A 23 -7.34 14.39 7.27
N LEU A 24 -7.69 13.60 6.25
CA LEU A 24 -6.71 12.84 5.48
C LEU A 24 -5.72 13.76 4.75
N LYS A 25 -6.20 14.88 4.17
CA LYS A 25 -5.34 15.89 3.56
C LYS A 25 -4.36 16.51 4.56
N GLU A 26 -4.84 16.85 5.75
CA GLU A 26 -3.98 17.37 6.83
C GLU A 26 -2.91 16.35 7.24
N GLN A 27 -3.27 15.05 7.36
CA GLN A 27 -2.30 14.01 7.70
C GLN A 27 -1.28 13.79 6.58
N LEU A 28 -1.71 13.84 5.33
CA LEU A 28 -0.83 13.69 4.16
C LEU A 28 0.21 14.82 4.10
N LEU A 29 -0.19 16.06 4.39
CA LEU A 29 0.71 17.22 4.46
C LEU A 29 1.78 17.12 5.56
N LYS A 30 1.58 16.26 6.56
CA LYS A 30 2.59 15.99 7.63
C LYS A 30 3.63 14.95 7.22
N VAL A 31 3.40 14.20 6.15
CA VAL A 31 4.31 13.13 5.70
C VAL A 31 5.72 13.66 5.39
N PRO A 32 5.90 14.77 4.64
CA PRO A 32 7.23 15.32 4.37
C PRO A 32 8.03 15.62 5.65
N ASP A 33 7.42 16.25 6.64
CA ASP A 33 8.06 16.55 7.92
C ASP A 33 8.45 15.27 8.69
N GLN A 34 7.60 14.24 8.70
CA GLN A 34 7.93 12.94 9.30
C GLN A 34 9.12 12.26 8.59
N LEU A 35 9.21 12.38 7.26
CA LEU A 35 10.37 11.88 6.51
C LEU A 35 11.66 12.65 6.89
N ALA A 36 11.60 13.97 7.00
CA ALA A 36 12.73 14.77 7.43
C ALA A 36 13.16 14.44 8.88
N GLN A 37 12.21 14.25 9.79
CA GLN A 37 12.48 13.79 11.15
C GLN A 37 13.14 12.40 11.15
N LEU A 38 12.66 11.47 10.33
CA LEU A 38 13.24 10.13 10.19
C LEU A 38 14.66 10.21 9.64
N CYS A 39 14.90 11.04 8.60
CA CYS A 39 16.21 11.27 8.02
C CYS A 39 17.23 11.72 9.08
N ARG A 40 16.89 12.72 9.88
CA ARG A 40 17.72 13.23 10.97
C ARG A 40 17.93 12.21 12.08
N LYS A 41 16.86 11.54 12.53
CA LYS A 41 16.92 10.52 13.59
C LYS A 41 17.83 9.37 13.24
N GLU A 42 17.79 8.93 12.00
CA GLU A 42 18.62 7.81 11.52
C GLU A 42 20.02 8.24 11.08
N ALA A 43 20.29 9.56 11.09
CA ALA A 43 21.53 10.15 10.57
C ALA A 43 21.81 9.67 9.14
N CYS A 44 20.85 9.89 8.23
CA CYS A 44 21.01 9.55 6.82
C CYS A 44 22.00 10.49 6.14
N ASP A 45 22.75 9.96 5.18
CA ASP A 45 23.72 10.71 4.37
C ASP A 45 23.11 11.20 3.05
N LEU A 46 21.97 10.61 2.64
CA LEU A 46 21.33 10.82 1.35
C LEU A 46 19.83 10.56 1.45
N VAL A 47 19.03 11.32 0.70
CA VAL A 47 17.59 11.07 0.50
C VAL A 47 17.32 10.78 -0.97
N LEU A 48 16.56 9.72 -1.25
CA LEU A 48 16.07 9.37 -2.58
C LEU A 48 14.55 9.39 -2.58
N LEU A 49 13.97 10.17 -3.50
CA LEU A 49 12.54 10.25 -3.72
C LEU A 49 12.21 9.73 -5.13
N ALA A 50 11.56 8.59 -5.19
CA ALA A 50 11.35 7.83 -6.41
C ALA A 50 9.97 8.09 -7.06
N GLY A 51 9.59 9.37 -7.18
CA GLY A 51 8.45 9.85 -7.97
C GLY A 51 7.11 9.86 -7.27
N ASP A 52 6.14 10.38 -7.98
CA ASP A 52 4.76 10.59 -7.55
C ASP A 52 4.66 11.32 -6.21
N LEU A 53 5.39 12.45 -6.11
CA LEU A 53 5.37 13.30 -4.92
C LEU A 53 4.08 14.13 -4.85
N PHE A 54 3.48 14.45 -6.01
CA PHE A 54 2.21 15.16 -6.12
C PHE A 54 1.20 14.33 -6.94
N ASP A 55 -0.09 14.48 -6.60
CA ASP A 55 -1.19 13.78 -7.29
C ASP A 55 -1.91 14.76 -8.25
N GLY A 56 -1.32 14.96 -9.44
CA GLY A 56 -1.82 15.88 -10.45
C GLY A 56 -1.49 17.34 -10.14
N PRO A 57 -2.47 18.27 -10.20
CA PRO A 57 -2.22 19.69 -9.92
C PRO A 57 -1.77 19.91 -8.48
N TRP A 58 -0.55 20.36 -8.33
CA TRP A 58 0.02 20.66 -7.02
C TRP A 58 -0.45 22.01 -6.46
N THR A 59 -0.42 22.16 -5.13
CA THR A 59 -0.73 23.41 -4.44
C THR A 59 0.55 24.03 -3.83
N ARG A 60 0.53 25.36 -3.59
CA ARG A 60 1.65 25.99 -2.89
C ARG A 60 1.84 25.45 -1.48
N GLU A 61 0.76 25.08 -0.80
CA GLU A 61 0.81 24.51 0.54
C GLU A 61 1.60 23.20 0.55
N SER A 62 1.24 22.27 -0.34
CA SER A 62 1.92 20.98 -0.46
C SER A 62 3.37 21.12 -0.92
N PHE A 63 3.62 22.03 -1.87
CA PHE A 63 4.97 22.33 -2.32
C PHE A 63 5.85 22.84 -1.17
N PHE A 64 5.39 23.85 -0.40
CA PHE A 64 6.16 24.37 0.71
C PHE A 64 6.34 23.38 1.86
N ALA A 65 5.35 22.54 2.14
CA ALA A 65 5.49 21.46 3.11
C ALA A 65 6.63 20.51 2.71
N LEU A 66 6.64 20.06 1.45
CA LEU A 66 7.71 19.20 0.92
C LEU A 66 9.05 19.92 0.87
N ARG A 67 9.11 21.11 0.26
CA ARG A 67 10.33 21.91 0.10
C ARG A 67 11.05 22.15 1.41
N ASN A 68 10.33 22.62 2.43
CA ASN A 68 10.90 22.92 3.74
C ASN A 68 11.42 21.66 4.45
N ALA A 69 10.66 20.56 4.36
CA ALA A 69 11.10 19.27 4.90
C ALA A 69 12.39 18.75 4.25
N LEU A 70 12.55 18.93 2.92
CA LEU A 70 13.76 18.53 2.22
C LEU A 70 14.96 19.44 2.54
N GLU A 71 14.74 20.73 2.73
CA GLU A 71 15.75 21.66 3.23
C GLU A 71 16.23 21.26 4.63
N ASP A 72 15.29 20.89 5.51
CA ASP A 72 15.54 20.44 6.89
C ASP A 72 16.28 19.10 6.98
N CYS A 73 16.30 18.28 5.95
CA CYS A 73 17.12 17.07 5.90
C CYS A 73 18.62 17.40 5.97
N ALA A 74 19.04 18.57 5.43
CA ALA A 74 20.42 19.08 5.40
C ALA A 74 21.44 18.10 4.76
N VAL A 75 20.97 17.16 3.95
CA VAL A 75 21.78 16.21 3.15
C VAL A 75 21.35 16.28 1.69
N PRO A 76 22.13 15.76 0.73
CA PRO A 76 21.70 15.68 -0.66
C PRO A 76 20.38 14.94 -0.80
N VAL A 77 19.48 15.48 -1.63
CA VAL A 77 18.19 14.88 -1.98
C VAL A 77 18.13 14.72 -3.50
N LEU A 78 17.87 13.53 -3.99
CA LEU A 78 17.74 13.28 -5.43
C LEU A 78 16.32 12.79 -5.73
N ILE A 79 15.67 13.43 -6.69
CA ILE A 79 14.27 13.20 -7.06
C ILE A 79 14.22 12.69 -8.50
N SER A 80 13.50 11.60 -8.71
CA SER A 80 13.10 11.06 -10.02
C SER A 80 11.59 11.23 -10.16
N PRO A 81 11.09 12.26 -10.89
CA PRO A 81 9.65 12.46 -11.09
C PRO A 81 8.94 11.26 -11.67
N GLY A 82 7.70 11.00 -11.22
CA GLY A 82 6.87 9.87 -11.65
C GLY A 82 5.84 10.22 -12.72
N ASN A 83 4.85 9.35 -12.90
CA ASN A 83 3.82 9.53 -13.91
C ASN A 83 2.67 10.45 -13.46
N HIS A 84 2.40 10.60 -12.18
CA HIS A 84 1.40 11.55 -11.69
C HIS A 84 1.92 12.99 -11.66
N ASP A 85 3.21 13.18 -11.50
CA ASP A 85 3.85 14.49 -11.36
C ASP A 85 4.95 14.76 -12.41
N TYR A 86 4.83 14.16 -13.58
CA TYR A 86 5.84 14.25 -14.64
C TYR A 86 6.26 15.68 -14.98
N VAL A 87 7.51 15.82 -15.42
CA VAL A 87 8.14 17.10 -15.74
C VAL A 87 7.50 17.72 -16.97
N ASN A 88 6.84 18.87 -16.80
CA ASN A 88 6.25 19.70 -17.84
C ASN A 88 6.38 21.17 -17.48
N LEU A 89 5.85 22.07 -18.30
CA LEU A 89 5.98 23.53 -18.11
C LEU A 89 5.25 24.08 -16.88
N THR A 90 4.34 23.31 -16.29
CA THR A 90 3.52 23.70 -15.13
C THR A 90 3.80 22.86 -13.89
N SER A 91 4.69 21.86 -13.99
CA SER A 91 5.06 21.05 -12.81
C SER A 91 5.87 21.87 -11.81
N ALA A 92 5.75 21.54 -10.53
CA ALA A 92 6.56 22.14 -9.46
C ALA A 92 8.07 22.02 -9.72
N TYR A 93 8.48 21.01 -10.49
CA TYR A 93 9.88 20.77 -10.85
C TYR A 93 10.48 21.83 -11.79
N THR A 94 9.64 22.58 -12.52
CA THR A 94 10.05 23.58 -13.49
C THR A 94 9.67 24.99 -13.09
N THR A 95 8.63 25.16 -12.28
CA THR A 95 8.07 26.49 -11.97
C THR A 95 8.51 27.01 -10.61
N GLU A 96 8.98 26.14 -9.70
CA GLU A 96 9.31 26.51 -8.33
C GLU A 96 10.81 26.42 -8.04
N LEU A 97 11.24 27.17 -7.02
CA LEU A 97 12.62 27.16 -6.54
C LEU A 97 12.81 26.10 -5.46
N TRP A 98 13.57 25.09 -5.78
CA TRP A 98 13.94 24.03 -4.85
C TRP A 98 15.17 24.40 -4.01
N PRO A 99 15.36 23.84 -2.81
CA PRO A 99 16.53 24.03 -1.98
C PRO A 99 17.83 23.60 -2.68
N GLY A 100 18.95 24.21 -2.31
CA GLY A 100 20.25 23.93 -2.95
C GLY A 100 20.78 22.51 -2.76
N ASN A 101 20.27 21.78 -1.79
CA ASN A 101 20.58 20.37 -1.57
C ASN A 101 19.70 19.40 -2.41
N VAL A 102 18.74 19.90 -3.18
CA VAL A 102 17.83 19.08 -4.01
C VAL A 102 18.29 19.07 -5.45
N HIS A 103 18.48 17.88 -5.99
CA HIS A 103 18.70 17.64 -7.42
C HIS A 103 17.51 16.84 -8.01
N ILE A 104 17.00 17.30 -9.16
CA ILE A 104 15.86 16.68 -9.83
C ILE A 104 16.31 16.19 -11.22
N PHE A 105 16.09 14.91 -11.47
CA PHE A 105 16.32 14.33 -12.80
C PHE A 105 15.15 14.69 -13.71
N THR A 106 15.39 15.59 -14.67
CA THR A 106 14.31 16.13 -15.52
C THR A 106 14.25 15.52 -16.91
N GLN A 107 15.22 14.70 -17.28
CA GLN A 107 15.29 14.09 -18.62
C GLN A 107 14.66 12.70 -18.64
N PRO A 108 14.01 12.30 -19.74
CA PRO A 108 13.41 10.96 -19.90
C PRO A 108 14.46 9.90 -20.26
N ARG A 109 15.66 10.04 -19.75
CA ARG A 109 16.79 9.12 -19.94
C ARG A 109 17.66 9.14 -18.70
N LEU A 110 18.43 8.09 -18.49
CA LEU A 110 19.35 8.02 -17.36
C LEU A 110 20.43 9.10 -17.45
N GLU A 111 20.46 9.94 -16.44
CA GLU A 111 21.53 10.88 -16.13
C GLU A 111 22.19 10.45 -14.81
N SER A 112 23.28 11.07 -14.43
CA SER A 112 23.91 10.74 -13.15
C SER A 112 24.57 11.95 -12.49
N VAL A 113 24.57 11.94 -11.17
CA VAL A 113 25.27 12.89 -10.29
C VAL A 113 26.30 12.12 -9.48
N LEU A 114 27.52 12.64 -9.41
CA LEU A 114 28.56 12.14 -8.52
C LEU A 114 28.52 12.97 -7.22
N LEU A 115 28.27 12.32 -6.11
CA LEU A 115 28.37 12.87 -4.75
C LEU A 115 29.75 12.52 -4.22
N GLU A 116 30.72 13.42 -4.45
CA GLU A 116 32.15 13.17 -4.17
C GLU A 116 32.39 12.85 -2.69
N ASP A 117 31.80 13.63 -1.76
CA ASP A 117 31.93 13.44 -0.32
C ASP A 117 31.41 12.08 0.17
N LEU A 118 30.45 11.50 -0.55
CA LEU A 118 29.88 10.18 -0.25
C LEU A 118 30.52 9.04 -1.05
N ASN A 119 31.40 9.38 -2.01
CA ASN A 119 31.93 8.45 -3.00
C ASN A 119 30.80 7.60 -3.62
N CYS A 120 29.71 8.27 -4.02
CA CYS A 120 28.47 7.66 -4.52
C CYS A 120 28.05 8.31 -5.82
N ARG A 121 27.82 7.50 -6.85
CA ARG A 121 27.16 7.94 -8.08
C ARG A 121 25.71 7.55 -8.05
N VAL A 122 24.84 8.53 -8.26
CA VAL A 122 23.39 8.31 -8.31
C VAL A 122 22.91 8.56 -9.73
N TYR A 123 22.21 7.58 -10.28
CA TYR A 123 21.54 7.63 -11.58
C TYR A 123 20.06 7.89 -11.39
N GLY A 124 19.45 8.62 -12.31
CA GLY A 124 18.02 8.89 -12.29
C GLY A 124 17.50 9.37 -13.63
N ALA A 125 16.19 9.41 -13.75
CA ALA A 125 15.47 9.94 -14.91
C ALA A 125 14.13 10.51 -14.45
N GLY A 126 13.54 11.44 -15.20
CA GLY A 126 12.22 11.99 -14.91
C GLY A 126 11.22 11.66 -16.00
N TYR A 127 10.02 11.31 -15.63
CA TYR A 127 8.91 11.19 -16.56
C TYR A 127 8.61 12.54 -17.24
N ARG A 128 8.25 12.49 -18.54
CA ARG A 128 7.84 13.64 -19.36
C ARG A 128 6.41 13.52 -19.87
N GLY A 129 5.69 12.50 -19.43
CA GLY A 129 4.31 12.17 -19.74
C GLY A 129 3.83 11.06 -18.81
N MET A 130 2.65 10.53 -19.06
CA MET A 130 2.07 9.44 -18.27
C MET A 130 2.84 8.12 -18.41
N ASP A 131 3.52 7.92 -19.53
CA ASP A 131 4.22 6.70 -19.87
C ASP A 131 5.74 6.92 -19.93
N CYS A 132 6.51 5.88 -19.62
CA CYS A 132 7.95 5.86 -19.74
C CYS A 132 8.43 4.48 -20.24
N PRO A 133 9.26 4.40 -21.26
CA PRO A 133 9.84 3.13 -21.70
C PRO A 133 10.82 2.60 -20.66
N GLY A 134 11.17 1.30 -20.76
CA GLY A 134 12.18 0.70 -19.90
C GLY A 134 13.55 1.37 -20.05
N LEU A 135 14.12 1.85 -18.96
CA LEU A 135 15.36 2.65 -18.97
C LEU A 135 16.62 1.83 -18.68
N LEU A 136 16.49 0.59 -18.20
CA LEU A 136 17.65 -0.25 -17.88
C LEU A 136 18.08 -1.18 -19.02
N GLU A 137 17.48 -1.09 -20.19
CA GLU A 137 17.92 -1.88 -21.34
C GLU A 137 19.33 -1.47 -21.79
N GLY A 138 20.26 -2.42 -21.74
CA GLY A 138 21.67 -2.17 -22.07
C GLY A 138 22.43 -1.26 -21.10
N PHE A 139 21.79 -0.82 -20.02
CA PHE A 139 22.44 0.04 -19.03
C PHE A 139 23.46 -0.71 -18.19
N ARG A 140 24.61 -0.08 -18.02
CA ARG A 140 25.63 -0.45 -17.01
C ARG A 140 26.13 0.80 -16.32
N CYS A 141 26.26 0.73 -14.98
CA CYS A 141 26.83 1.82 -14.21
C CYS A 141 28.30 2.06 -14.54
N ARG A 142 28.79 3.26 -14.27
CA ARG A 142 30.23 3.58 -14.33
C ARG A 142 30.88 3.05 -13.05
N GLU A 143 32.06 2.45 -13.17
CA GLU A 143 32.79 1.95 -12.00
C GLU A 143 33.74 3.03 -11.44
N ASP A 144 33.22 4.26 -11.27
CA ASP A 144 34.00 5.45 -10.89
C ASP A 144 33.65 6.01 -9.50
N ALA A 145 32.86 5.28 -8.74
CA ALA A 145 32.54 5.55 -7.33
C ALA A 145 32.36 4.25 -6.58
N ARG A 146 32.59 4.29 -5.25
CA ARG A 146 32.41 3.12 -4.38
C ARG A 146 31.00 2.58 -4.41
N TYR A 147 29.99 3.48 -4.41
CA TYR A 147 28.59 3.11 -4.43
C TYR A 147 27.92 3.55 -5.73
N GLN A 148 27.21 2.64 -6.34
CA GLN A 148 26.47 2.84 -7.58
C GLN A 148 24.98 2.67 -7.27
N VAL A 149 24.23 3.76 -7.26
CA VAL A 149 22.84 3.82 -6.84
C VAL A 149 21.98 4.36 -7.98
N ALA A 150 20.75 3.89 -8.13
CA ALA A 150 19.78 4.54 -9.01
C ALA A 150 18.49 4.83 -8.26
N VAL A 151 17.81 5.92 -8.64
CA VAL A 151 16.47 6.29 -8.20
C VAL A 151 15.59 6.45 -9.43
N LEU A 152 14.50 5.67 -9.51
CA LEU A 152 13.60 5.64 -10.66
C LEU A 152 12.14 5.43 -10.20
N HIS A 153 11.23 6.03 -10.92
CA HIS A 153 9.82 5.63 -10.83
C HIS A 153 9.57 4.56 -11.89
N ALA A 154 9.36 3.29 -11.47
CA ALA A 154 9.43 2.16 -12.41
C ALA A 154 8.72 0.92 -11.88
N ASP A 155 8.27 0.07 -12.79
CA ASP A 155 7.55 -1.17 -12.50
C ASP A 155 8.46 -2.40 -12.65
N PRO A 156 8.86 -3.04 -11.54
CA PRO A 156 9.62 -4.28 -11.55
C PRO A 156 8.73 -5.54 -11.61
N THR A 157 7.40 -5.38 -11.67
CA THR A 157 6.44 -6.49 -11.51
C THR A 157 5.82 -6.96 -12.82
N GLN A 158 5.74 -6.07 -13.83
CA GLN A 158 5.13 -6.35 -15.12
C GLN A 158 6.06 -5.93 -16.26
N ALA A 159 6.42 -6.89 -17.11
CA ALA A 159 7.36 -6.67 -18.21
C ALA A 159 6.80 -5.81 -19.35
N ASP A 160 5.49 -5.73 -19.50
CA ASP A 160 4.74 -4.96 -20.50
C ASP A 160 4.07 -3.71 -19.92
N SER A 161 4.45 -3.33 -18.70
CA SER A 161 3.97 -2.10 -18.07
C SER A 161 4.35 -0.85 -18.89
N PRO A 162 3.46 0.14 -19.03
CA PRO A 162 3.81 1.43 -19.64
C PRO A 162 4.65 2.31 -18.69
N TYR A 163 4.90 1.88 -17.48
CA TYR A 163 5.54 2.65 -16.41
C TYR A 163 6.99 2.20 -16.16
N CYS A 164 7.86 2.41 -17.14
CA CYS A 164 9.28 2.06 -17.05
C CYS A 164 9.51 0.60 -16.59
N PRO A 165 9.06 -0.41 -17.36
CA PRO A 165 9.20 -1.81 -16.98
C PRO A 165 10.67 -2.19 -16.81
N ILE A 166 10.97 -2.93 -15.73
CA ILE A 166 12.33 -3.37 -15.38
C ILE A 166 12.32 -4.87 -15.08
N THR A 167 13.16 -5.62 -15.76
CA THR A 167 13.31 -7.06 -15.53
C THR A 167 14.43 -7.39 -14.55
N GLY A 168 14.34 -8.54 -13.87
CA GLY A 168 15.41 -9.03 -13.00
C GLY A 168 16.75 -9.20 -13.73
N ALA A 169 16.75 -9.57 -15.02
CA ALA A 169 17.97 -9.66 -15.83
C ALA A 169 18.63 -8.29 -16.05
N GLN A 170 17.85 -7.25 -16.31
CA GLN A 170 18.35 -5.88 -16.45
C GLN A 170 18.90 -5.36 -15.11
N ILE A 171 18.23 -5.64 -13.98
CA ILE A 171 18.72 -5.30 -12.64
C ILE A 171 20.07 -5.97 -12.40
N ALA A 172 20.20 -7.27 -12.64
CA ALA A 172 21.44 -7.99 -12.44
C ALA A 172 22.58 -7.50 -13.33
N ALA A 173 22.29 -7.10 -14.58
CA ALA A 173 23.27 -6.61 -15.54
C ALA A 173 23.71 -5.16 -15.29
N SER A 174 22.94 -4.37 -14.55
CA SER A 174 23.16 -2.92 -14.33
C SER A 174 24.47 -2.60 -13.62
N GLY A 175 24.94 -3.51 -12.74
CA GLY A 175 26.11 -3.29 -11.88
C GLY A 175 25.85 -2.38 -10.69
N LEU A 176 24.62 -1.94 -10.46
CA LEU A 176 24.23 -1.13 -9.31
C LEU A 176 24.39 -1.91 -8.00
N ASP A 177 24.62 -1.18 -6.92
CA ASP A 177 24.51 -1.72 -5.55
C ASP A 177 23.06 -1.65 -5.07
N TYR A 178 22.41 -0.50 -5.30
CA TYR A 178 21.03 -0.26 -4.87
C TYR A 178 20.21 0.41 -5.98
N LEU A 179 19.00 -0.09 -6.20
CA LEU A 179 18.00 0.50 -7.09
C LEU A 179 16.77 0.88 -6.27
N ALA A 180 16.59 2.17 -6.07
CA ALA A 180 15.45 2.75 -5.35
C ALA A 180 14.32 2.99 -6.34
N LEU A 181 13.18 2.32 -6.14
CA LEU A 181 12.00 2.44 -6.99
C LEU A 181 10.80 3.06 -6.25
N GLY A 182 9.95 3.77 -7.00
CA GLY A 182 8.56 4.09 -6.67
C GLY A 182 7.60 3.37 -7.62
N HIS A 183 6.35 3.80 -7.65
CA HIS A 183 5.24 3.30 -8.46
C HIS A 183 4.41 2.21 -7.78
N ILE A 184 5.01 1.29 -7.08
CA ILE A 184 4.28 0.20 -6.42
C ILE A 184 3.96 0.61 -4.97
N HIS A 185 2.68 0.84 -4.66
CA HIS A 185 2.23 1.39 -3.37
C HIS A 185 2.30 0.40 -2.19
N LYS A 186 2.68 -0.86 -2.42
CA LYS A 186 2.94 -1.86 -1.39
C LYS A 186 4.44 -2.12 -1.33
N ALA A 187 5.03 -1.94 -0.15
CA ALA A 187 6.47 -2.14 0.03
C ALA A 187 6.94 -3.54 -0.38
N GLY A 188 8.14 -3.59 -0.98
CA GLY A 188 8.77 -4.83 -1.39
C GLY A 188 10.23 -4.63 -1.79
N GLU A 189 10.92 -5.76 -1.97
CA GLU A 189 12.29 -5.77 -2.45
C GLU A 189 12.59 -7.05 -3.23
N VAL A 190 13.58 -6.99 -4.10
CA VAL A 190 14.13 -8.13 -4.84
C VAL A 190 15.64 -7.95 -5.01
N ARG A 191 16.39 -9.03 -4.87
CA ARG A 191 17.82 -9.04 -5.15
C ARG A 191 18.06 -9.77 -6.48
N SER A 192 18.77 -9.08 -7.39
CA SER A 192 19.16 -9.66 -8.68
C SER A 192 20.66 -9.40 -8.90
N GLY A 193 21.45 -10.49 -8.94
CA GLY A 193 22.90 -10.36 -8.89
C GLY A 193 23.38 -9.70 -7.60
N ARG A 194 24.23 -8.66 -7.73
CA ARG A 194 24.69 -7.85 -6.59
C ARG A 194 23.69 -6.77 -6.18
N THR A 195 22.79 -6.41 -7.07
CA THR A 195 21.87 -5.27 -6.89
C THR A 195 20.73 -5.64 -5.96
N LEU A 196 20.51 -4.84 -4.92
CA LEU A 196 19.25 -4.81 -4.17
C LEU A 196 18.34 -3.77 -4.79
N CYS A 197 17.20 -4.20 -5.30
CA CYS A 197 16.11 -3.36 -5.79
C CYS A 197 15.01 -3.33 -4.75
N ALA A 198 14.55 -2.15 -4.33
CA ALA A 198 13.51 -2.03 -3.33
C ALA A 198 12.58 -0.85 -3.60
N TRP A 199 11.35 -0.93 -3.08
CA TRP A 199 10.33 0.12 -3.14
C TRP A 199 9.61 0.21 -1.79
N PRO A 200 9.47 1.43 -1.23
CA PRO A 200 8.90 1.64 0.10
C PRO A 200 7.39 1.48 0.15
N GLY A 201 6.72 1.57 -1.00
CA GLY A 201 5.29 1.82 -1.10
C GLY A 201 4.93 3.27 -0.76
N ALA A 202 3.63 3.58 -0.79
CA ALA A 202 3.15 4.89 -0.37
C ALA A 202 3.39 5.09 1.14
N PRO A 203 3.86 6.26 1.58
CA PRO A 203 4.16 6.53 3.00
C PRO A 203 2.91 6.76 3.85
N MET A 204 1.76 6.98 3.23
CA MET A 204 0.43 7.01 3.83
C MET A 204 -0.56 6.33 2.90
N GLY A 205 -1.46 5.49 3.43
CA GLY A 205 -2.56 4.91 2.67
C GLY A 205 -3.61 5.97 2.31
N ARG A 206 -4.15 5.89 1.10
CA ARG A 206 -5.17 6.83 0.60
C ARG A 206 -6.59 6.25 0.62
N GLY A 207 -6.71 4.95 0.88
CA GLY A 207 -7.98 4.25 0.93
C GLY A 207 -7.85 2.80 1.36
N PHE A 208 -8.96 2.06 1.26
CA PHE A 208 -9.03 0.65 1.63
C PHE A 208 -8.39 -0.32 0.62
N ASP A 209 -7.89 0.17 -0.48
CA ASP A 209 -7.01 -0.51 -1.43
C ASP A 209 -5.54 -0.44 -1.04
N GLU A 210 -5.18 0.48 -0.14
CA GLU A 210 -3.82 0.67 0.38
C GLU A 210 -3.74 0.40 1.89
N THR A 211 -4.15 -0.78 2.29
CA THR A 211 -4.23 -1.18 3.71
C THR A 211 -2.88 -1.37 4.40
N GLY A 212 -2.92 -1.44 5.73
CA GLY A 212 -1.80 -1.81 6.58
C GLY A 212 -0.86 -0.66 6.96
N ILE A 213 0.30 -1.04 7.46
CA ILE A 213 1.33 -0.10 7.94
C ILE A 213 2.06 0.51 6.76
N LYS A 214 2.21 1.83 6.77
CA LYS A 214 2.89 2.63 5.75
C LYS A 214 4.14 3.28 6.31
N GLY A 215 5.11 3.61 5.42
CA GLY A 215 6.37 4.17 5.89
C GLY A 215 7.38 4.40 4.78
N ALA A 216 8.65 4.40 5.14
CA ALA A 216 9.79 4.59 4.25
C ALA A 216 10.87 3.52 4.49
N LEU A 217 11.84 3.41 3.61
CA LEU A 217 12.99 2.53 3.78
C LEU A 217 14.22 3.31 4.26
N ILE A 218 14.93 2.74 5.22
CA ILE A 218 16.31 3.10 5.53
C ILE A 218 17.21 2.03 4.94
N THR A 219 18.02 2.43 3.95
CA THR A 219 18.97 1.53 3.27
C THR A 219 20.37 1.81 3.77
N THR A 220 21.07 0.77 4.19
CA THR A 220 22.47 0.85 4.60
C THR A 220 23.34 0.21 3.52
N LEU A 221 24.27 1.01 2.95
CA LEU A 221 25.29 0.55 2.02
C LEU A 221 26.61 0.43 2.76
N SER A 222 27.13 -0.79 2.82
CA SER A 222 28.44 -1.15 3.36
C SER A 222 29.08 -2.18 2.43
N ASP A 223 29.66 -3.24 2.94
CA ASP A 223 30.07 -4.40 2.14
C ASP A 223 28.86 -5.20 1.63
N THR A 224 27.71 -5.03 2.30
CA THR A 224 26.41 -5.55 1.88
C THR A 224 25.40 -4.42 1.89
N VAL A 225 24.39 -4.51 1.00
CA VAL A 225 23.25 -3.58 0.97
C VAL A 225 22.07 -4.23 1.69
N GLN A 226 21.50 -3.49 2.66
CA GLN A 226 20.36 -3.93 3.46
C GLN A 226 19.33 -2.81 3.59
N THR A 227 18.06 -3.17 3.55
CA THR A 227 16.95 -2.25 3.79
C THR A 227 16.27 -2.57 5.12
N ARG A 228 15.70 -1.53 5.74
CA ARG A 228 14.84 -1.65 6.90
C ARG A 228 13.62 -0.76 6.71
N PHE A 229 12.44 -1.35 6.75
CA PHE A 229 11.19 -0.58 6.72
C PHE A 229 10.99 0.17 8.04
N CYS A 230 10.69 1.46 7.93
CA CYS A 230 10.45 2.36 9.07
C CYS A 230 9.01 2.88 8.97
N PRO A 231 8.11 2.43 9.86
CA PRO A 231 6.76 2.95 9.91
C PRO A 231 6.72 4.46 10.17
N LEU A 232 5.82 5.16 9.48
CA LEU A 232 5.45 6.54 9.77
C LEU A 232 4.17 6.60 10.62
N ASP A 233 4.00 7.69 11.34
CA ASP A 233 2.81 7.91 12.17
C ASP A 233 1.66 8.49 11.34
N THR A 234 1.14 7.68 10.43
CA THR A 234 0.04 8.01 9.53
C THR A 234 -1.20 7.16 9.83
N PRO A 235 -2.42 7.63 9.50
CA PRO A 235 -3.62 6.81 9.59
C PRO A 235 -3.50 5.55 8.72
N ARG A 236 -3.93 4.42 9.27
CA ARG A 236 -3.92 3.13 8.58
C ARG A 236 -5.32 2.75 8.15
N PHE A 237 -5.41 1.98 7.09
CA PHE A 237 -6.66 1.42 6.60
C PHE A 237 -6.67 -0.09 6.85
N PHE A 238 -7.81 -0.59 7.36
CA PHE A 238 -8.06 -2.00 7.62
C PHE A 238 -9.36 -2.40 6.93
N ASP A 239 -9.31 -3.44 6.10
CA ASP A 239 -10.49 -4.02 5.43
C ASP A 239 -10.66 -5.46 5.91
N GLU A 240 -11.66 -5.68 6.78
CA GLU A 240 -11.84 -6.92 7.53
C GLU A 240 -13.19 -7.57 7.18
N LYS A 241 -13.17 -8.88 6.95
CA LYS A 241 -14.39 -9.69 6.81
C LYS A 241 -14.58 -10.54 8.04
N THR A 242 -15.74 -10.45 8.67
CA THR A 242 -16.01 -11.18 9.93
C THR A 242 -17.50 -11.43 10.15
N SER A 243 -17.81 -12.52 10.83
CA SER A 243 -19.14 -12.78 11.42
C SER A 243 -19.29 -12.12 12.81
N HIS A 244 -18.19 -11.64 13.40
CA HIS A 244 -18.16 -11.13 14.77
C HIS A 244 -17.49 -9.73 14.80
N PRO A 245 -18.23 -8.66 14.43
CA PRO A 245 -17.65 -7.34 14.29
C PRO A 245 -16.97 -6.80 15.55
N SER A 246 -17.44 -7.18 16.72
CA SER A 246 -16.86 -6.75 18.01
C SER A 246 -15.40 -7.18 18.22
N ARG A 247 -14.91 -8.18 17.48
CA ARG A 247 -13.53 -8.68 17.62
C ARG A 247 -12.50 -7.85 16.85
N VAL A 248 -12.96 -7.04 15.90
CA VAL A 248 -12.11 -6.29 14.96
C VAL A 248 -12.36 -4.78 15.03
N LEU A 249 -13.07 -4.31 16.06
CA LEU A 249 -13.33 -2.89 16.26
C LEU A 249 -12.04 -2.11 16.52
N PRO A 250 -11.93 -0.86 16.05
CA PRO A 250 -10.83 0.02 16.38
C PRO A 250 -10.75 0.26 17.91
N ALA A 251 -9.55 0.57 18.40
CA ALA A 251 -9.41 1.12 19.75
C ALA A 251 -10.11 2.48 19.83
N VAL A 252 -10.66 2.79 21.01
CA VAL A 252 -11.28 4.11 21.23
C VAL A 252 -10.26 5.22 21.04
N GLY A 253 -10.59 6.22 20.21
CA GLY A 253 -9.67 7.31 19.86
C GLY A 253 -8.65 6.94 18.79
N SER A 254 -8.76 5.77 18.15
CA SER A 254 -7.92 5.43 17.00
C SER A 254 -8.12 6.43 15.86
N LYS A 255 -7.01 6.81 15.22
CA LYS A 255 -6.99 7.61 14.00
C LYS A 255 -7.12 6.76 12.72
N ASP A 256 -7.08 5.44 12.87
CA ASP A 256 -7.12 4.48 11.78
C ASP A 256 -8.54 4.32 11.22
N PHE A 257 -8.62 3.89 9.97
CA PHE A 257 -9.86 3.68 9.23
C PHE A 257 -10.15 2.18 9.13
N TYR A 258 -11.37 1.80 9.43
CA TYR A 258 -11.80 0.41 9.40
C TYR A 258 -12.99 0.25 8.46
N ARG A 259 -12.90 -0.70 7.55
CA ARG A 259 -14.04 -1.26 6.83
C ARG A 259 -14.28 -2.67 7.36
N ILE A 260 -15.45 -2.91 7.93
CA ILE A 260 -15.83 -4.22 8.43
C ILE A 260 -16.99 -4.73 7.58
N THR A 261 -16.74 -5.79 6.82
CA THR A 261 -17.75 -6.49 6.03
C THR A 261 -18.26 -7.67 6.84
N LEU A 262 -19.55 -7.62 7.19
CA LEU A 262 -20.24 -8.71 7.86
C LEU A 262 -20.48 -9.84 6.86
N VAL A 263 -20.05 -11.05 7.22
CA VAL A 263 -20.23 -12.25 6.40
C VAL A 263 -20.83 -13.37 7.24
N GLY A 264 -21.27 -14.44 6.59
CA GLY A 264 -21.92 -15.60 7.25
C GLY A 264 -23.44 -15.57 7.10
N GLU A 265 -24.12 -16.40 7.88
CA GLU A 265 -25.57 -16.50 7.87
C GLU A 265 -26.19 -15.68 9.01
N GLY A 266 -27.39 -15.17 8.77
CA GLY A 266 -28.18 -14.42 9.73
C GLY A 266 -28.16 -12.91 9.51
N THR A 267 -29.26 -12.28 9.85
CA THR A 267 -29.48 -10.83 9.67
C THR A 267 -29.53 -10.07 11.00
N SER A 268 -29.32 -10.77 12.12
CA SER A 268 -29.37 -10.16 13.46
C SER A 268 -27.94 -10.06 14.06
N PRO A 269 -27.59 -8.93 14.72
CA PRO A 269 -28.33 -7.67 14.69
C PRO A 269 -28.30 -7.03 13.29
N SER A 270 -29.31 -6.21 12.95
CA SER A 270 -29.38 -5.54 11.66
C SER A 270 -28.22 -4.55 11.49
N LEU A 271 -27.84 -4.26 10.22
CA LEU A 271 -26.81 -3.28 9.91
C LEU A 271 -27.08 -1.92 10.58
N ALA A 272 -28.34 -1.46 10.55
CA ALA A 272 -28.74 -0.20 11.18
C ALA A 272 -28.54 -0.22 12.71
N ALA A 273 -28.82 -1.35 13.39
CA ALA A 273 -28.58 -1.53 14.80
C ALA A 273 -27.07 -1.45 15.12
N LEU A 274 -26.24 -2.11 14.32
CA LEU A 274 -24.77 -2.06 14.46
C LEU A 274 -24.20 -0.68 14.20
N GLN A 275 -24.67 0.02 13.16
CA GLN A 275 -24.27 1.40 12.88
C GLN A 275 -24.61 2.34 14.03
N LYS A 276 -25.80 2.17 14.65
CA LYS A 276 -26.18 2.91 15.84
C LYS A 276 -25.30 2.57 17.07
N GLN A 277 -24.99 1.30 17.26
CA GLN A 277 -24.15 0.83 18.34
C GLN A 277 -22.72 1.38 18.25
N TYR A 278 -22.14 1.39 17.04
CA TYR A 278 -20.74 1.77 16.79
C TYR A 278 -20.58 3.20 16.30
N ARG A 279 -21.61 4.04 16.38
CA ARG A 279 -21.57 5.45 15.92
C ARG A 279 -20.47 6.32 16.51
N HIS A 280 -19.85 5.86 17.62
CA HIS A 280 -18.76 6.58 18.29
C HIS A 280 -17.39 6.34 17.65
N PHE A 281 -17.29 5.48 16.61
CA PHE A 281 -16.13 5.30 15.78
C PHE A 281 -16.30 6.08 14.47
N PRO A 282 -15.72 7.29 14.32
CA PRO A 282 -15.97 8.16 13.17
C PRO A 282 -15.42 7.61 11.85
N ASN A 283 -14.39 6.76 11.92
CA ASN A 283 -13.68 6.19 10.78
C ASN A 283 -14.05 4.72 10.54
N LEU A 284 -15.24 4.28 10.97
CA LEU A 284 -15.74 2.92 10.78
C LEU A 284 -16.82 2.88 9.69
N GLU A 285 -16.56 2.11 8.65
CA GLU A 285 -17.50 1.73 7.60
C GLU A 285 -17.98 0.30 7.85
N LEU A 286 -19.30 0.09 7.92
CA LEU A 286 -19.90 -1.24 8.04
C LEU A 286 -20.58 -1.61 6.72
N ARG A 287 -20.26 -2.79 6.20
CA ARG A 287 -20.90 -3.42 5.05
C ARG A 287 -21.58 -4.72 5.48
N ASP A 288 -22.70 -5.05 4.85
CA ASP A 288 -23.42 -6.29 5.13
C ASP A 288 -23.46 -7.16 3.88
N GLN A 289 -22.78 -8.28 3.94
CA GLN A 289 -22.77 -9.34 2.93
C GLN A 289 -23.27 -10.66 3.53
N ARG A 290 -23.97 -10.60 4.69
CA ARG A 290 -24.57 -11.79 5.28
C ARG A 290 -25.71 -12.28 4.41
N THR A 291 -25.85 -13.58 4.34
CA THR A 291 -27.00 -14.23 3.71
C THR A 291 -28.12 -14.45 4.74
N ALA A 292 -29.36 -14.53 4.27
CA ALA A 292 -30.44 -15.00 5.13
C ALA A 292 -30.07 -16.39 5.68
N PRO A 293 -30.49 -16.72 6.92
CA PRO A 293 -30.29 -18.05 7.44
C PRO A 293 -30.85 -19.07 6.45
N SER A 294 -30.10 -20.09 6.12
CA SER A 294 -30.62 -21.21 5.35
C SER A 294 -31.72 -21.85 6.18
N ASP A 295 -32.88 -22.01 5.58
CA ASP A 295 -33.94 -22.81 6.19
C ASP A 295 -33.56 -24.29 6.11
N LEU A 296 -32.80 -24.74 7.10
CA LEU A 296 -32.29 -26.11 7.17
C LEU A 296 -33.41 -27.13 7.14
N TRP A 297 -34.60 -26.73 7.61
CA TRP A 297 -35.74 -27.64 7.87
C TRP A 297 -36.93 -27.39 6.94
N GLY A 298 -36.80 -26.47 5.97
CA GLY A 298 -37.91 -26.05 5.09
C GLY A 298 -38.49 -27.12 4.21
N THR A 299 -37.80 -28.27 4.08
CA THR A 299 -38.29 -29.42 3.26
C THR A 299 -38.81 -30.60 4.11
N VAL A 300 -38.85 -30.50 5.45
CA VAL A 300 -39.25 -31.61 6.35
C VAL A 300 -40.68 -32.09 6.09
N ASP A 301 -41.55 -31.21 5.62
CA ASP A 301 -42.94 -31.52 5.32
C ASP A 301 -43.16 -32.06 3.89
N LEU A 302 -42.14 -32.13 3.06
CA LEU A 302 -42.23 -32.68 1.71
C LEU A 302 -42.35 -34.20 1.75
N ASP A 303 -43.25 -34.74 0.95
CA ASP A 303 -43.38 -36.19 0.72
C ASP A 303 -42.38 -36.63 -0.37
N SER A 304 -41.09 -36.53 -0.02
CA SER A 304 -39.95 -36.84 -0.90
C SER A 304 -38.80 -37.47 -0.10
N LEU A 305 -37.84 -38.07 -0.78
CA LEU A 305 -36.63 -38.59 -0.15
C LEU A 305 -35.89 -37.52 0.64
N GLU A 306 -35.82 -36.32 0.10
CA GLU A 306 -35.24 -35.16 0.74
C GLU A 306 -36.00 -34.78 2.03
N GLY A 307 -37.35 -34.73 1.97
CA GLY A 307 -38.15 -34.44 3.14
C GLY A 307 -37.96 -35.49 4.25
N VAL A 308 -37.91 -36.78 3.91
CA VAL A 308 -37.63 -37.86 4.87
C VAL A 308 -36.26 -37.69 5.50
N TYR A 309 -35.23 -37.37 4.69
CA TYR A 309 -33.86 -37.18 5.15
C TYR A 309 -33.75 -36.01 6.16
N PHE A 310 -34.27 -34.82 5.77
CA PHE A 310 -34.19 -33.66 6.69
C PHE A 310 -35.08 -33.81 7.92
N ARG A 311 -36.21 -34.51 7.85
CA ARG A 311 -37.05 -34.85 8.99
C ARG A 311 -36.28 -35.72 9.98
N THR A 312 -35.57 -36.75 9.50
CA THR A 312 -34.74 -37.61 10.35
C THR A 312 -33.62 -36.82 11.05
N LEU A 313 -32.96 -35.90 10.34
CA LEU A 313 -31.94 -35.03 10.93
C LEU A 313 -32.57 -34.08 11.96
N LYS A 314 -33.78 -33.53 11.69
CA LYS A 314 -34.44 -32.62 12.60
C LYS A 314 -34.86 -33.33 13.88
N ASP A 315 -35.42 -34.52 13.83
CA ASP A 315 -35.80 -35.33 15.02
C ASP A 315 -34.58 -35.63 15.88
N ALA A 316 -33.44 -35.94 15.23
CA ALA A 316 -32.17 -36.13 15.94
C ALA A 316 -31.67 -34.85 16.58
N TYR A 317 -31.76 -33.70 15.86
CA TYR A 317 -31.37 -32.37 16.36
C TYR A 317 -32.19 -31.96 17.58
N ASP A 318 -33.52 -32.14 17.54
CA ASP A 318 -34.45 -31.73 18.60
C ASP A 318 -34.27 -32.53 19.90
N THR A 319 -33.61 -33.70 19.85
CA THR A 319 -33.36 -34.59 20.97
C THR A 319 -31.90 -34.63 21.45
N ALA A 320 -30.99 -33.98 20.74
CA ALA A 320 -29.55 -33.99 20.98
C ALA A 320 -29.15 -33.02 22.13
N ASP A 321 -27.97 -33.26 22.73
CA ASP A 321 -27.30 -32.26 23.53
C ASP A 321 -26.72 -31.14 22.64
N SER A 322 -26.24 -30.06 23.25
CA SER A 322 -25.80 -28.85 22.53
C SER A 322 -24.67 -29.14 21.52
N GLU A 323 -23.70 -29.98 21.87
CA GLU A 323 -22.57 -30.31 21.01
C GLU A 323 -22.99 -31.18 19.81
N THR A 324 -23.80 -32.20 20.08
CA THR A 324 -24.37 -33.08 19.05
C THR A 324 -25.32 -32.32 18.12
N ALA A 325 -26.12 -31.39 18.67
CA ALA A 325 -27.03 -30.55 17.89
C ALA A 325 -26.25 -29.66 16.88
N GLU A 326 -25.13 -29.08 17.28
CA GLU A 326 -24.26 -28.30 16.36
C GLU A 326 -23.73 -29.15 15.21
N ILE A 327 -23.32 -30.39 15.48
CA ILE A 327 -22.83 -31.32 14.46
C ILE A 327 -23.96 -31.69 13.49
N ILE A 328 -25.18 -31.95 13.98
CA ILE A 328 -26.34 -32.28 13.16
C ILE A 328 -26.74 -31.09 12.28
N ALA A 329 -26.74 -29.87 12.84
CA ALA A 329 -27.03 -28.66 12.09
C ALA A 329 -26.00 -28.44 10.97
N LEU A 330 -24.72 -28.68 11.24
CA LEU A 330 -23.68 -28.63 10.22
C LEU A 330 -23.89 -29.69 9.13
N ALA A 331 -24.21 -30.90 9.50
CA ALA A 331 -24.51 -31.98 8.56
C ALA A 331 -25.72 -31.64 7.66
N ALA A 332 -26.79 -31.10 8.25
CA ALA A 332 -27.98 -30.64 7.48
C ALA A 332 -27.61 -29.53 6.49
N LYS A 333 -26.78 -28.58 6.92
CA LYS A 333 -26.32 -27.47 6.07
C LYS A 333 -25.49 -27.96 4.87
N LEU A 334 -24.50 -28.84 5.12
CA LEU A 334 -23.65 -29.39 4.07
C LEU A 334 -24.49 -30.21 3.06
N SER A 335 -25.44 -31.01 3.59
CA SER A 335 -26.36 -31.78 2.75
C SER A 335 -27.23 -30.88 1.88
N ARG A 336 -27.71 -29.73 2.39
CA ARG A 336 -28.46 -28.74 1.62
C ARG A 336 -27.64 -28.18 0.49
N GLN A 337 -26.39 -27.75 0.79
CA GLN A 337 -25.48 -27.23 -0.23
C GLN A 337 -25.24 -28.23 -1.37
N ILE A 338 -25.03 -29.51 -1.02
CA ILE A 338 -24.85 -30.58 -2.02
C ILE A 338 -26.09 -30.75 -2.89
N LEU A 339 -27.28 -30.80 -2.28
CA LEU A 339 -28.55 -30.98 -3.02
C LEU A 339 -28.88 -29.80 -3.93
N ASP A 340 -28.51 -28.57 -3.52
CA ASP A 340 -28.68 -27.35 -4.28
C ASP A 340 -27.57 -27.15 -5.35
N GLY A 341 -26.62 -28.08 -5.49
CA GLY A 341 -25.49 -28.03 -6.43
C GLY A 341 -24.48 -26.96 -6.14
N GLN A 342 -24.40 -26.51 -4.89
CA GLN A 342 -23.42 -25.50 -4.43
C GLN A 342 -22.08 -26.15 -4.08
N GLU A 343 -21.01 -25.36 -4.18
CA GLU A 343 -19.69 -25.80 -3.72
C GLU A 343 -19.68 -25.93 -2.18
N VAL A 344 -19.26 -27.10 -1.69
CA VAL A 344 -19.19 -27.36 -0.26
C VAL A 344 -17.87 -26.84 0.30
N VAL A 345 -17.96 -25.81 1.15
CA VAL A 345 -16.82 -25.28 1.90
C VAL A 345 -16.93 -25.77 3.35
N LEU A 346 -15.97 -26.57 3.78
CA LEU A 346 -15.87 -27.00 5.19
C LEU A 346 -15.42 -25.80 6.06
N PRO A 347 -15.97 -25.65 7.26
CA PRO A 347 -15.63 -24.57 8.19
C PRO A 347 -14.20 -24.61 8.71
#